data_b0573a4508ce4c8997c727db083a0a5d
#
_entry.id   b0573a4508ce4c8997c727db083a0a5d
#
_cell.length_a   1.000
_cell.length_b   1.000
_cell.length_c   1.000
_cell.angle_alpha   90.00
_cell.angle_beta   90.00
_cell.angle_gamma   90.00
#
_symmetry.space_group_name_H-M   'P 1'
#
loop_
_entity.id
_entity.type
_entity.pdbx_description
1 polymer ?
#
loop_
_entity_poly.entity_id
_entity_poly.type
_entity_poly.pdbx_seq_one_letter_code
_entity_poly.pdbx_strand_id
1 'polypeptide(L)'
;MSFGRSLLDHAIRYRRFGSFAALGARRAAAGRTYRAHAMHELLRRRDPAGPGWADVAGFRLRYLEAEWMRYLYREVFAEREYWFATDNPRPVILDCGSNIGMAILFFKSLYPDAEIVAFEPAPWACEAIGETIRANALHGITVHNAALAEMEGSLELFHDPVHPGSAVMSVHRDRMQGEAIQVPAVRLSRYVTNPVDFLKLDVEGSELAVLRDLASSGAIGQIRQMVIEFHHHMSPGVDMLSECLSILEQHGFGYQLTAGQVYTPITRGQFQDVLVHAYRK
;
A
#
# COMPACT_ATOMS: atom_id res chain seq x y z
N MET A 1 -22.77 12.09 -8.87
CA MET A 1 -22.74 11.17 -10.05
C MET A 1 -23.30 9.83 -9.63
N SER A 2 -24.09 9.18 -10.50
CA SER A 2 -24.93 8.08 -10.07
C SER A 2 -24.12 6.80 -9.81
N PHE A 3 -24.54 6.06 -8.79
CA PHE A 3 -24.10 4.72 -8.40
C PHE A 3 -23.90 3.76 -9.60
N GLY A 4 -24.73 3.89 -10.66
CA GLY A 4 -24.60 3.09 -11.88
C GLY A 4 -23.34 3.33 -12.71
N ARG A 5 -22.76 4.53 -12.72
CA ARG A 5 -21.51 4.81 -13.44
C ARG A 5 -20.30 4.19 -12.75
N SER A 6 -20.21 4.29 -11.44
CA SER A 6 -19.13 3.66 -10.68
C SER A 6 -19.10 2.14 -10.84
N LEU A 7 -20.28 1.50 -10.84
CA LEU A 7 -20.42 0.06 -11.07
C LEU A 7 -20.04 -0.36 -12.50
N LEU A 8 -20.40 0.45 -13.50
CA LEU A 8 -20.08 0.18 -14.89
C LEU A 8 -18.58 0.33 -15.18
N ASP A 9 -17.94 1.38 -14.65
CA ASP A 9 -16.51 1.60 -14.78
C ASP A 9 -15.72 0.49 -14.09
N HIS A 10 -16.20 0.02 -12.95
CA HIS A 10 -15.64 -1.13 -12.24
C HIS A 10 -15.75 -2.43 -13.05
N ALA A 11 -16.92 -2.70 -13.63
CA ALA A 11 -17.16 -3.86 -14.47
C ALA A 11 -16.30 -3.84 -15.75
N ILE A 12 -16.07 -2.67 -16.33
CA ILE A 12 -15.21 -2.49 -17.51
C ILE A 12 -13.74 -2.74 -17.18
N ARG A 13 -13.25 -2.20 -16.05
CA ARG A 13 -11.89 -2.48 -15.57
C ARG A 13 -11.70 -3.97 -15.27
N TYR A 14 -12.64 -4.61 -14.58
CA TYR A 14 -12.62 -6.05 -14.33
C TYR A 14 -12.58 -6.90 -15.60
N ARG A 15 -13.32 -6.50 -16.65
CA ARG A 15 -13.36 -7.23 -17.92
C ARG A 15 -12.03 -7.17 -18.68
N ARG A 16 -11.28 -6.07 -18.58
CA ARG A 16 -9.95 -5.94 -19.18
C ARG A 16 -8.89 -6.83 -18.51
N PHE A 17 -8.97 -7.01 -17.20
CA PHE A 17 -8.05 -7.89 -16.45
C PHE A 17 -8.46 -9.37 -16.48
N GLY A 18 -9.71 -9.68 -16.83
CA GLY A 18 -10.25 -11.05 -16.86
C GLY A 18 -9.87 -11.87 -18.09
N SER A 19 -9.10 -11.33 -19.02
CA SER A 19 -8.76 -12.02 -20.29
C SER A 19 -7.52 -12.92 -20.21
N PHE A 20 -6.84 -13.03 -19.08
CA PHE A 20 -5.70 -13.92 -18.92
C PHE A 20 -6.09 -15.24 -18.27
N ALA A 21 -5.92 -16.32 -19.01
CA ALA A 21 -6.53 -17.63 -18.79
C ALA A 21 -5.96 -18.50 -17.64
N ALA A 22 -5.04 -18.01 -16.82
CA ALA A 22 -4.52 -18.73 -15.63
C ALA A 22 -5.46 -18.63 -14.38
N LEU A 23 -6.74 -18.37 -14.54
CA LEU A 23 -7.58 -17.55 -13.67
C LEU A 23 -8.85 -18.22 -13.10
N GLY A 24 -9.00 -19.52 -13.12
CA GLY A 24 -10.21 -20.16 -12.55
C GLY A 24 -10.41 -19.83 -11.06
N ALA A 25 -9.39 -19.99 -10.23
CA ALA A 25 -9.42 -19.63 -8.81
C ALA A 25 -9.46 -18.10 -8.57
N ARG A 26 -8.81 -17.33 -9.46
CA ARG A 26 -8.75 -15.86 -9.39
C ARG A 26 -10.09 -15.21 -9.79
N ARG A 27 -10.91 -15.84 -10.65
CA ARG A 27 -12.28 -15.37 -10.96
C ARG A 27 -13.22 -15.48 -9.76
N ALA A 28 -13.07 -16.51 -8.94
CA ALA A 28 -13.86 -16.68 -7.72
C ALA A 28 -13.47 -15.63 -6.66
N ALA A 29 -12.17 -15.30 -6.52
CA ALA A 29 -11.70 -14.22 -5.65
C ALA A 29 -12.21 -12.86 -6.13
N ALA A 30 -12.09 -12.55 -7.44
CA ALA A 30 -12.61 -11.32 -8.04
C ALA A 30 -14.12 -11.15 -7.83
N GLY A 31 -14.90 -12.23 -7.96
CA GLY A 31 -16.34 -12.21 -7.71
C GLY A 31 -16.70 -11.98 -6.24
N ARG A 32 -15.90 -12.51 -5.31
CA ARG A 32 -16.06 -12.24 -3.87
C ARG A 32 -15.73 -10.78 -3.52
N THR A 33 -14.67 -10.24 -4.09
CA THR A 33 -14.26 -8.84 -3.90
C THR A 33 -15.34 -7.88 -4.41
N TYR A 34 -15.94 -8.16 -5.56
CA TYR A 34 -17.03 -7.34 -6.11
C TYR A 34 -18.29 -7.36 -5.22
N ARG A 35 -18.67 -8.55 -4.70
CA ARG A 35 -19.81 -8.67 -3.77
C ARG A 35 -19.52 -7.96 -2.44
N ALA A 36 -18.30 -8.06 -1.95
CA ALA A 36 -17.86 -7.35 -0.74
C ALA A 36 -17.95 -5.83 -0.94
N HIS A 37 -17.52 -5.31 -2.09
CA HIS A 37 -17.63 -3.88 -2.40
C HIS A 37 -19.08 -3.40 -2.46
N ALA A 38 -19.96 -4.15 -3.12
CA ALA A 38 -21.39 -3.80 -3.18
C ALA A 38 -22.06 -3.85 -1.79
N MET A 39 -21.68 -4.82 -0.96
CA MET A 39 -22.16 -4.94 0.42
C MET A 39 -21.64 -3.79 1.28
N HIS A 40 -20.38 -3.41 1.11
CA HIS A 40 -19.74 -2.32 1.84
C HIS A 40 -20.42 -0.96 1.56
N GLU A 41 -20.76 -0.67 0.31
CA GLU A 41 -21.52 0.54 -0.05
C GLU A 41 -22.94 0.56 0.58
N LEU A 42 -23.57 -0.60 0.73
CA LEU A 42 -24.87 -0.73 1.41
C LEU A 42 -24.77 -0.52 2.93
N LEU A 43 -23.67 -0.95 3.56
CA LEU A 43 -23.44 -0.84 5.01
C LEU A 43 -22.96 0.56 5.44
N ARG A 44 -22.50 1.40 4.52
CA ARG A 44 -21.93 2.74 4.73
C ARG A 44 -22.76 3.68 5.61
N ARG A 45 -24.04 3.39 5.82
CA ARG A 45 -24.97 4.24 6.59
C ARG A 45 -25.08 3.86 8.08
N ARG A 46 -24.33 2.87 8.58
CA ARG A 46 -24.50 2.32 9.92
C ARG A 46 -23.21 2.18 10.75
N ASP A 47 -22.05 2.55 10.21
CA ASP A 47 -20.81 2.35 10.96
C ASP A 47 -20.65 3.40 12.06
N PRO A 48 -20.37 2.98 13.30
CA PRO A 48 -20.03 3.90 14.37
C PRO A 48 -18.72 4.62 14.07
N ALA A 49 -18.60 5.87 14.52
CA ALA A 49 -17.31 6.54 14.55
C ALA A 49 -16.40 5.85 15.57
N GLY A 50 -15.12 5.63 15.20
CA GLY A 50 -14.09 5.06 16.05
C GLY A 50 -13.70 3.62 15.71
N PRO A 51 -12.84 3.02 16.55
CA PRO A 51 -12.25 1.70 16.28
C PRO A 51 -13.28 0.57 16.27
N GLY A 52 -13.11 -0.38 15.35
CA GLY A 52 -14.05 -1.49 15.21
C GLY A 52 -13.49 -2.65 14.40
N TRP A 53 -14.39 -3.54 13.97
CA TRP A 53 -14.10 -4.70 13.13
C TRP A 53 -14.95 -4.67 11.87
N ALA A 54 -14.36 -5.02 10.73
CA ALA A 54 -15.05 -5.17 9.46
C ALA A 54 -14.75 -6.53 8.83
N ASP A 55 -15.69 -7.05 8.07
CA ASP A 55 -15.47 -8.23 7.22
C ASP A 55 -15.01 -7.76 5.83
N VAL A 56 -13.77 -8.09 5.48
CA VAL A 56 -13.12 -7.70 4.23
C VAL A 56 -12.71 -8.95 3.47
N ALA A 57 -13.35 -9.23 2.36
CA ALA A 57 -13.06 -10.39 1.49
C ALA A 57 -13.00 -11.75 2.23
N GLY A 58 -13.74 -11.90 3.31
CA GLY A 58 -13.78 -13.12 4.15
C GLY A 58 -12.79 -13.10 5.32
N PHE A 59 -12.07 -12.02 5.52
CA PHE A 59 -11.22 -11.78 6.68
C PHE A 59 -11.85 -10.77 7.64
N ARG A 60 -11.56 -10.90 8.93
CA ARG A 60 -11.88 -9.89 9.92
C ARG A 60 -10.75 -8.89 10.04
N LEU A 61 -11.02 -7.63 9.70
CA LEU A 61 -10.07 -6.53 9.80
C LEU A 61 -10.36 -5.69 11.04
N ARG A 62 -9.35 -5.47 11.89
CA ARG A 62 -9.37 -4.45 12.93
C ARG A 62 -9.09 -3.08 12.30
N TYR A 63 -10.00 -2.13 12.43
CA TYR A 63 -9.79 -0.75 11.97
C TYR A 63 -9.80 0.23 13.14
N LEU A 64 -9.17 1.38 12.95
CA LEU A 64 -9.12 2.47 13.93
C LEU A 64 -10.23 3.50 13.65
N GLU A 65 -10.49 3.78 12.39
CA GLU A 65 -11.54 4.67 11.92
C GLU A 65 -12.22 4.10 10.66
N ALA A 66 -13.56 4.13 10.65
CA ALA A 66 -14.33 3.54 9.56
C ALA A 66 -14.14 4.27 8.22
N GLU A 67 -13.90 5.59 8.23
CA GLU A 67 -13.69 6.37 7.01
C GLU A 67 -12.39 5.97 6.32
N TRP A 68 -11.28 5.93 7.04
CA TRP A 68 -9.99 5.51 6.51
C TRP A 68 -9.97 4.04 6.10
N MET A 69 -10.64 3.18 6.85
CA MET A 69 -10.82 1.78 6.45
C MET A 69 -11.53 1.67 5.09
N ARG A 70 -12.57 2.47 4.84
CA ARG A 70 -13.28 2.50 3.56
C ARG A 70 -12.42 3.04 2.42
N TYR A 71 -11.62 4.07 2.71
CA TYR A 71 -10.66 4.63 1.77
C TYR A 71 -9.66 3.55 1.33
N LEU A 72 -8.97 2.91 2.27
CA LEU A 72 -8.01 1.83 2.01
C LEU A 72 -8.66 0.62 1.31
N TYR A 73 -9.90 0.26 1.68
CA TYR A 73 -10.63 -0.80 0.98
C TYR A 73 -10.84 -0.49 -0.49
N ARG A 74 -11.19 0.75 -0.81
CA ARG A 74 -11.38 1.17 -2.20
C ARG A 74 -10.10 1.01 -3.00
N GLU A 75 -8.99 1.54 -2.53
CA GLU A 75 -7.71 1.49 -3.24
C GLU A 75 -7.19 0.06 -3.36
N VAL A 76 -7.14 -0.65 -2.24
CA VAL A 76 -6.50 -1.96 -2.18
C VAL A 76 -7.36 -3.07 -2.81
N PHE A 77 -8.65 -3.16 -2.46
CA PHE A 77 -9.52 -4.25 -2.92
C PHE A 77 -10.35 -3.90 -4.14
N ALA A 78 -10.87 -2.67 -4.24
CA ALA A 78 -11.75 -2.29 -5.33
C ALA A 78 -10.94 -1.86 -6.56
N GLU A 79 -9.97 -0.99 -6.41
CA GLU A 79 -9.11 -0.49 -7.49
C GLU A 79 -7.91 -1.41 -7.73
N ARG A 80 -7.53 -2.22 -6.73
CA ARG A 80 -6.48 -3.25 -6.81
C ARG A 80 -5.11 -2.65 -7.16
N GLU A 81 -4.78 -1.55 -6.56
CA GLU A 81 -3.57 -0.80 -6.86
C GLU A 81 -2.29 -1.62 -6.68
N TYR A 82 -2.27 -2.51 -5.67
CA TYR A 82 -1.12 -3.38 -5.37
C TYR A 82 -1.24 -4.79 -5.97
N TRP A 83 -2.02 -4.92 -7.05
CA TRP A 83 -2.14 -6.21 -7.71
C TRP A 83 -0.86 -6.58 -8.45
N PHE A 84 -0.41 -7.81 -8.29
CA PHE A 84 0.72 -8.41 -9.02
C PHE A 84 0.43 -9.86 -9.38
N ALA A 85 1.26 -10.43 -10.29
CA ALA A 85 1.18 -11.83 -10.66
C ALA A 85 2.56 -12.48 -10.55
N THR A 86 2.58 -13.69 -9.99
CA THR A 86 3.77 -14.56 -9.94
C THR A 86 3.35 -16.02 -10.06
N ASP A 87 4.23 -16.86 -10.60
CA ASP A 87 4.05 -18.30 -10.61
C ASP A 87 4.51 -18.96 -9.31
N ASN A 88 5.15 -18.20 -8.41
CA ASN A 88 5.52 -18.68 -7.09
C ASN A 88 4.25 -18.83 -6.22
N PRO A 89 3.89 -20.04 -5.76
CA PRO A 89 2.72 -20.24 -4.88
C PRO A 89 2.91 -19.66 -3.48
N ARG A 90 4.15 -19.42 -3.07
CA ARG A 90 4.54 -18.84 -1.77
C ARG A 90 5.41 -17.60 -1.98
N PRO A 91 4.85 -16.51 -2.55
CA PRO A 91 5.64 -15.33 -2.87
C PRO A 91 6.16 -14.65 -1.61
N VAL A 92 7.37 -14.10 -1.71
CA VAL A 92 7.94 -13.20 -0.70
C VAL A 92 7.52 -11.78 -1.05
N ILE A 93 6.85 -11.14 -0.10
CA ILE A 93 6.27 -9.81 -0.26
C ILE A 93 6.83 -8.88 0.81
N LEU A 94 7.27 -7.69 0.40
CA LEU A 94 7.57 -6.59 1.30
C LEU A 94 6.41 -5.59 1.24
N ASP A 95 5.76 -5.33 2.38
CA ASP A 95 4.67 -4.37 2.52
C ASP A 95 5.16 -3.17 3.34
N CYS A 96 5.58 -2.13 2.66
CA CYS A 96 6.16 -0.93 3.23
C CYS A 96 5.09 0.16 3.33
N GLY A 97 4.72 0.53 4.57
CA GLY A 97 3.56 1.37 4.89
C GLY A 97 2.29 0.53 4.99
N SER A 98 2.25 -0.41 5.95
CA SER A 98 1.16 -1.38 6.06
C SER A 98 -0.13 -0.80 6.64
N ASN A 99 -0.06 0.37 7.29
CA ASN A 99 -1.17 1.02 7.98
C ASN A 99 -1.93 0.01 8.88
N ILE A 100 -3.23 -0.19 8.72
CA ILE A 100 -4.02 -1.18 9.47
C ILE A 100 -3.96 -2.61 8.90
N GLY A 101 -3.12 -2.87 7.88
CA GLY A 101 -2.93 -4.20 7.28
C GLY A 101 -3.91 -4.57 6.18
N MET A 102 -4.56 -3.59 5.53
CA MET A 102 -5.47 -3.84 4.41
C MET A 102 -4.76 -4.56 3.25
N ALA A 103 -3.54 -4.13 2.90
CA ALA A 103 -2.73 -4.75 1.85
C ALA A 103 -2.31 -6.18 2.23
N ILE A 104 -2.00 -6.45 3.49
CA ILE A 104 -1.70 -7.81 3.99
C ILE A 104 -2.86 -8.75 3.69
N LEU A 105 -4.11 -8.36 3.99
CA LEU A 105 -5.30 -9.17 3.70
C LEU A 105 -5.50 -9.36 2.19
N PHE A 106 -5.23 -8.34 1.41
CA PHE A 106 -5.31 -8.43 -0.05
C PHE A 106 -4.30 -9.44 -0.58
N PHE A 107 -3.04 -9.39 -0.15
CA PHE A 107 -2.02 -10.35 -0.56
C PHE A 107 -2.37 -11.78 -0.12
N LYS A 108 -2.85 -11.96 1.11
CA LYS A 108 -3.33 -13.26 1.59
C LYS A 108 -4.56 -13.79 0.82
N SER A 109 -5.40 -12.91 0.30
CA SER A 109 -6.52 -13.31 -0.56
C SER A 109 -6.07 -13.81 -1.95
N LEU A 110 -4.93 -13.30 -2.45
CA LEU A 110 -4.33 -13.72 -3.71
C LEU A 110 -3.44 -14.96 -3.55
N TYR A 111 -2.63 -14.96 -2.50
CA TYR A 111 -1.61 -15.95 -2.19
C TYR A 111 -1.68 -16.32 -0.70
N PRO A 112 -2.51 -17.29 -0.32
CA PRO A 112 -2.71 -17.65 1.10
C PRO A 112 -1.41 -18.03 1.83
N ASP A 113 -0.46 -18.64 1.11
CA ASP A 113 0.83 -19.09 1.64
C ASP A 113 1.97 -18.07 1.47
N ALA A 114 1.67 -16.82 1.06
CA ALA A 114 2.69 -15.77 0.93
C ALA A 114 3.46 -15.55 2.23
N GLU A 115 4.76 -15.27 2.11
CA GLU A 115 5.59 -14.76 3.20
C GLU A 115 5.64 -13.23 3.10
N ILE A 116 5.15 -12.54 4.12
CA ILE A 116 5.00 -11.08 4.12
C ILE A 116 5.86 -10.49 5.24
N VAL A 117 6.73 -9.55 4.89
CA VAL A 117 7.44 -8.69 5.85
C VAL A 117 6.85 -7.30 5.73
N ALA A 118 6.19 -6.86 6.79
CA ALA A 118 5.42 -5.63 6.85
C ALA A 118 6.13 -4.59 7.72
N PHE A 119 6.10 -3.32 7.30
CA PHE A 119 6.67 -2.18 8.02
C PHE A 119 5.61 -1.13 8.24
N GLU A 120 5.43 -0.73 9.49
CA GLU A 120 4.49 0.30 9.90
C GLU A 120 5.06 1.07 11.10
N PRO A 121 5.28 2.39 10.99
CA PRO A 121 5.86 3.15 12.09
C PRO A 121 4.91 3.42 13.24
N ALA A 122 3.58 3.51 13.01
CA ALA A 122 2.61 3.84 14.05
C ALA A 122 2.34 2.62 14.96
N PRO A 123 2.62 2.70 16.28
CA PRO A 123 2.44 1.55 17.19
C PRO A 123 1.00 1.04 17.24
N TRP A 124 0.01 1.95 17.22
CA TRP A 124 -1.42 1.59 17.26
C TRP A 124 -1.89 0.89 15.98
N ALA A 125 -1.31 1.24 14.83
CA ALA A 125 -1.58 0.56 13.56
C ALA A 125 -0.95 -0.85 13.57
N CYS A 126 0.26 -1.01 14.08
CA CYS A 126 0.88 -2.33 14.29
C CYS A 126 0.05 -3.22 15.24
N GLU A 127 -0.53 -2.64 16.29
CA GLU A 127 -1.44 -3.39 17.18
C GLU A 127 -2.68 -3.87 16.44
N ALA A 128 -3.31 -3.01 15.62
CA ALA A 128 -4.46 -3.37 14.78
C ALA A 128 -4.12 -4.49 13.78
N ILE A 129 -2.92 -4.43 13.15
CA ILE A 129 -2.42 -5.52 12.30
C ILE A 129 -2.30 -6.82 13.11
N GLY A 130 -1.69 -6.76 14.30
CA GLY A 130 -1.53 -7.93 15.17
C GLY A 130 -2.86 -8.55 15.59
N GLU A 131 -3.88 -7.74 15.90
CA GLU A 131 -5.23 -8.21 16.18
C GLU A 131 -5.87 -8.87 14.95
N THR A 132 -5.71 -8.27 13.77
CA THR A 132 -6.19 -8.81 12.49
C THR A 132 -5.56 -10.17 12.19
N ILE A 133 -4.24 -10.31 12.34
CA ILE A 133 -3.50 -11.57 12.13
C ILE A 133 -4.05 -12.66 13.05
N ARG A 134 -4.21 -12.37 14.35
CA ARG A 134 -4.74 -13.34 15.32
C ARG A 134 -6.18 -13.74 15.03
N ALA A 135 -7.04 -12.77 14.70
CA ALA A 135 -8.47 -13.01 14.44
C ALA A 135 -8.72 -13.92 13.23
N ASN A 136 -7.78 -13.97 12.28
CA ASN A 136 -7.88 -14.77 11.06
C ASN A 136 -6.92 -15.98 11.06
N ALA A 137 -6.18 -16.23 12.14
CA ALA A 137 -5.13 -17.26 12.21
C ALA A 137 -4.16 -17.21 11.01
N LEU A 138 -3.75 -16.01 10.60
CA LEU A 138 -2.84 -15.84 9.46
C LEU A 138 -1.40 -16.23 9.84
N HIS A 139 -0.70 -16.83 8.90
CA HIS A 139 0.69 -17.29 9.05
C HIS A 139 1.60 -16.66 8.02
N GLY A 140 2.95 -16.73 8.24
CA GLY A 140 3.94 -16.21 7.32
C GLY A 140 3.92 -14.68 7.23
N ILE A 141 3.62 -13.98 8.33
CA ILE A 141 3.61 -12.52 8.40
C ILE A 141 4.51 -12.08 9.56
N THR A 142 5.47 -11.21 9.25
CA THR A 142 6.31 -10.53 10.25
C THR A 142 6.05 -9.03 10.15
N VAL A 143 5.73 -8.40 11.28
CA VAL A 143 5.45 -6.96 11.34
C VAL A 143 6.55 -6.26 12.12
N HIS A 144 7.16 -5.25 11.51
CA HIS A 144 8.16 -4.38 12.11
C HIS A 144 7.53 -3.02 12.43
N ASN A 145 7.51 -2.64 13.70
CA ASN A 145 7.10 -1.30 14.10
C ASN A 145 8.27 -0.33 13.90
N ALA A 146 8.47 0.10 12.68
CA ALA A 146 9.56 0.99 12.28
C ALA A 146 9.21 1.77 11.01
N ALA A 147 9.72 3.00 10.91
CA ALA A 147 9.77 3.76 9.68
C ALA A 147 10.90 3.24 8.79
N LEU A 148 10.70 3.30 7.48
CA LEU A 148 11.75 3.00 6.51
C LEU A 148 12.51 4.29 6.15
N ALA A 149 13.83 4.20 6.16
CA ALA A 149 14.72 5.33 5.93
C ALA A 149 16.02 4.89 5.24
N GLU A 150 16.80 5.88 4.79
CA GLU A 150 18.12 5.65 4.19
C GLU A 150 19.18 5.25 5.25
N MET A 151 18.96 5.61 6.52
CA MET A 151 19.84 5.29 7.65
C MET A 151 19.05 4.75 8.82
N GLU A 152 19.70 3.93 9.64
CA GLU A 152 19.13 3.45 10.89
C GLU A 152 19.19 4.49 11.99
N GLY A 153 18.23 4.43 12.90
CA GLY A 153 18.17 5.33 14.04
C GLY A 153 16.76 5.53 14.56
N SER A 154 16.38 6.77 14.77
CA SER A 154 15.05 7.19 15.20
C SER A 154 14.62 8.41 14.38
N LEU A 155 13.33 8.45 14.02
CA LEU A 155 12.71 9.56 13.32
C LEU A 155 11.46 10.06 14.07
N GLU A 156 11.09 11.31 13.81
CA GLU A 156 9.80 11.84 14.21
C GLU A 156 8.74 11.39 13.20
N LEU A 157 7.69 10.72 13.67
CA LEU A 157 6.48 10.45 12.91
C LEU A 157 5.44 11.50 13.29
N PHE A 158 5.00 12.28 12.30
CA PHE A 158 3.92 13.27 12.47
C PHE A 158 2.58 12.61 12.20
N HIS A 159 1.62 12.83 13.10
CA HIS A 159 0.27 12.25 13.02
C HIS A 159 -0.78 13.22 13.54
N ASP A 160 -2.02 13.03 13.15
CA ASP A 160 -3.17 13.71 13.73
C ASP A 160 -3.66 12.90 14.95
N PRO A 161 -3.57 13.42 16.17
CA PRO A 161 -4.03 12.71 17.37
C PRO A 161 -5.54 12.51 17.42
N VAL A 162 -6.31 13.31 16.67
CA VAL A 162 -7.77 13.18 16.55
C VAL A 162 -8.15 12.05 15.59
N HIS A 163 -7.30 11.78 14.61
CA HIS A 163 -7.50 10.76 13.57
C HIS A 163 -6.38 9.71 13.56
N PRO A 164 -6.30 8.84 14.59
CA PRO A 164 -5.24 7.83 14.69
C PRO A 164 -5.30 6.76 13.59
N GLY A 165 -6.41 6.64 12.87
CA GLY A 165 -6.57 5.75 11.72
C GLY A 165 -6.19 6.38 10.39
N SER A 166 -5.71 7.62 10.38
CA SER A 166 -5.34 8.33 9.15
C SER A 166 -4.30 7.56 8.34
N ALA A 167 -4.47 7.53 7.03
CA ALA A 167 -3.49 7.00 6.10
C ALA A 167 -2.34 7.99 5.80
N VAL A 168 -2.42 9.23 6.30
CA VAL A 168 -1.53 10.34 5.91
C VAL A 168 -0.44 10.63 6.95
N MET A 169 -0.08 9.67 7.79
CA MET A 169 1.01 9.84 8.77
C MET A 169 2.36 9.83 8.05
N SER A 170 3.25 10.80 8.36
CA SER A 170 4.51 10.96 7.63
C SER A 170 5.66 11.34 8.56
N VAL A 171 6.87 10.98 8.16
CA VAL A 171 8.11 11.49 8.77
C VAL A 171 8.48 12.89 8.25
N HIS A 172 7.71 13.42 7.32
CA HIS A 172 7.89 14.75 6.74
C HIS A 172 6.85 15.74 7.29
N ARG A 173 7.31 16.75 8.02
CA ARG A 173 6.43 17.79 8.61
C ARG A 173 5.62 18.56 7.56
N ASP A 174 6.14 18.71 6.34
CA ASP A 174 5.45 19.38 5.25
C ASP A 174 4.23 18.57 4.76
N ARG A 175 4.28 17.24 4.92
CA ARG A 175 3.18 16.33 4.56
C ARG A 175 2.08 16.31 5.63
N MET A 176 2.48 16.24 6.91
CA MET A 176 1.57 16.15 8.04
C MET A 176 1.97 17.13 9.13
N GLN A 177 1.12 18.12 9.37
CA GLN A 177 1.24 19.05 10.49
C GLN A 177 0.41 18.54 11.66
N GLY A 178 1.06 17.90 12.63
CA GLY A 178 0.39 17.28 13.77
C GLY A 178 1.32 17.11 14.95
N GLU A 179 0.96 16.21 15.85
CA GLU A 179 1.85 15.78 16.93
C GLU A 179 2.92 14.86 16.39
N ALA A 180 4.08 14.82 17.07
CA ALA A 180 5.20 13.97 16.70
C ALA A 180 5.46 12.92 17.77
N ILE A 181 5.70 11.69 17.34
CA ILE A 181 6.24 10.63 18.19
C ILE A 181 7.58 10.14 17.65
N GLN A 182 8.46 9.69 18.54
CA GLN A 182 9.72 9.06 18.13
C GLN A 182 9.46 7.60 17.74
N VAL A 183 9.90 7.21 16.56
CA VAL A 183 9.78 5.84 16.05
C VAL A 183 11.14 5.31 15.59
N PRO A 184 11.41 4.00 15.69
CA PRO A 184 12.60 3.39 15.10
C PRO A 184 12.64 3.63 13.59
N ALA A 185 13.84 3.87 13.06
CA ALA A 185 14.11 3.96 11.62
C ALA A 185 15.04 2.85 11.20
N VAL A 186 14.68 2.15 10.12
CA VAL A 186 15.45 1.01 9.61
C VAL A 186 15.62 1.09 8.09
N ARG A 187 16.68 0.47 7.59
CA ARG A 187 16.95 0.33 6.15
C ARG A 187 16.24 -0.90 5.61
N LEU A 188 15.48 -0.75 4.53
CA LEU A 188 14.78 -1.87 3.90
C LEU A 188 15.75 -2.92 3.35
N SER A 189 16.91 -2.50 2.85
CA SER A 189 17.94 -3.39 2.30
C SER A 189 18.38 -4.51 3.24
N ARG A 190 18.30 -4.31 4.56
CA ARG A 190 18.65 -5.34 5.56
C ARG A 190 17.67 -6.51 5.64
N TYR A 191 16.48 -6.31 5.13
CA TYR A 191 15.40 -7.31 5.13
C TYR A 191 15.26 -8.03 3.78
N VAL A 192 15.98 -7.57 2.76
CA VAL A 192 16.06 -8.21 1.45
C VAL A 192 17.14 -9.29 1.48
N THR A 193 16.88 -10.40 2.16
CA THR A 193 17.82 -11.51 2.33
C THR A 193 17.64 -12.61 1.29
N ASN A 194 16.53 -12.63 0.57
CA ASN A 194 16.15 -13.58 -0.47
C ASN A 194 15.47 -12.82 -1.62
N PRO A 195 15.30 -13.47 -2.79
CA PRO A 195 14.52 -12.89 -3.87
C PRO A 195 13.11 -12.51 -3.42
N VAL A 196 12.71 -11.29 -3.74
CA VAL A 196 11.41 -10.70 -3.42
C VAL A 196 10.54 -10.70 -4.67
N ASP A 197 9.37 -11.34 -4.59
CA ASP A 197 8.44 -11.41 -5.71
C ASP A 197 7.72 -10.07 -5.91
N PHE A 198 7.40 -9.38 -4.80
CA PHE A 198 6.69 -8.11 -4.86
C PHE A 198 7.06 -7.17 -3.70
N LEU A 199 7.25 -5.90 -4.02
CA LEU A 199 7.39 -4.80 -3.07
C LEU A 199 6.22 -3.81 -3.24
N LYS A 200 5.44 -3.59 -2.18
CA LYS A 200 4.61 -2.39 -2.01
C LYS A 200 5.46 -1.34 -1.31
N LEU A 201 5.58 -0.17 -1.89
CA LEU A 201 6.29 0.97 -1.30
C LEU A 201 5.38 2.20 -1.29
N ASP A 202 4.86 2.50 -0.11
CA ASP A 202 3.92 3.58 0.15
C ASP A 202 4.18 4.04 1.60
N VAL A 203 5.14 4.95 1.76
CA VAL A 203 5.72 5.37 3.05
C VAL A 203 5.64 6.89 3.25
N GLU A 204 4.65 7.48 2.62
CA GLU A 204 4.22 8.86 2.83
C GLU A 204 5.37 9.89 2.74
N GLY A 205 6.15 9.77 1.63
CA GLY A 205 7.20 10.71 1.26
C GLY A 205 8.64 10.22 1.42
N SER A 206 8.86 9.02 1.99
CA SER A 206 10.19 8.43 2.11
C SER A 206 10.55 7.45 0.98
N GLU A 207 9.74 7.34 -0.08
CA GLU A 207 9.90 6.37 -1.17
C GLU A 207 11.28 6.47 -1.83
N LEU A 208 11.73 7.70 -2.10
CA LEU A 208 13.03 7.93 -2.73
C LEU A 208 14.19 7.54 -1.81
N ALA A 209 14.09 7.80 -0.50
CA ALA A 209 15.10 7.40 0.47
C ALA A 209 15.23 5.85 0.53
N VAL A 210 14.10 5.14 0.49
CA VAL A 210 14.07 3.68 0.45
C VAL A 210 14.66 3.14 -0.87
N LEU A 211 14.33 3.77 -2.01
CA LEU A 211 14.90 3.37 -3.30
C LEU A 211 16.40 3.59 -3.36
N ARG A 212 16.91 4.69 -2.80
CA ARG A 212 18.36 4.94 -2.70
C ARG A 212 19.07 3.90 -1.83
N ASP A 213 18.47 3.51 -0.70
CA ASP A 213 18.99 2.43 0.14
C ASP A 213 19.06 1.11 -0.62
N LEU A 214 17.99 0.72 -1.29
CA LEU A 214 17.93 -0.51 -2.08
C LEU A 214 18.94 -0.50 -3.25
N ALA A 215 19.08 0.64 -3.92
CA ALA A 215 20.01 0.80 -5.05
C ALA A 215 21.46 0.75 -4.58
N SER A 216 21.82 1.56 -3.57
CA SER A 216 23.21 1.66 -3.08
C SER A 216 23.72 0.38 -2.45
N SER A 217 22.85 -0.42 -1.82
CA SER A 217 23.18 -1.73 -1.27
C SER A 217 23.19 -2.85 -2.30
N GLY A 218 22.66 -2.63 -3.50
CA GLY A 218 22.42 -3.65 -4.51
C GLY A 218 21.20 -4.55 -4.25
N ALA A 219 20.48 -4.34 -3.15
CA ALA A 219 19.30 -5.13 -2.76
C ALA A 219 18.15 -5.01 -3.78
N ILE A 220 18.06 -3.86 -4.49
CA ILE A 220 17.09 -3.67 -5.56
C ILE A 220 17.17 -4.76 -6.63
N GLY A 221 18.36 -5.37 -6.81
CA GLY A 221 18.61 -6.50 -7.72
C GLY A 221 17.80 -7.76 -7.40
N GLN A 222 17.37 -7.93 -6.16
CA GLN A 222 16.59 -9.08 -5.69
C GLN A 222 15.07 -8.90 -5.88
N ILE A 223 14.59 -7.69 -6.22
CA ILE A 223 13.17 -7.39 -6.34
C ILE A 223 12.70 -7.62 -7.79
N ARG A 224 11.60 -8.35 -7.96
CA ARG A 224 11.05 -8.69 -9.28
C ARG A 224 10.03 -7.68 -9.78
N GLN A 225 9.10 -7.30 -8.92
CA GLN A 225 8.02 -6.36 -9.22
C GLN A 225 7.82 -5.43 -8.02
N MET A 226 7.43 -4.20 -8.28
CA MET A 226 7.06 -3.27 -7.21
C MET A 226 5.95 -2.33 -7.65
N VAL A 227 5.15 -1.90 -6.70
CA VAL A 227 4.27 -0.74 -6.84
C VAL A 227 4.72 0.29 -5.83
N ILE A 228 5.01 1.48 -6.33
CA ILE A 228 5.42 2.63 -5.53
C ILE A 228 4.31 3.66 -5.62
N GLU A 229 3.73 4.02 -4.48
CA GLU A 229 2.91 5.21 -4.39
C GLU A 229 3.83 6.40 -4.12
N PHE A 230 4.23 7.07 -5.20
CA PHE A 230 5.21 8.15 -5.12
C PHE A 230 4.52 9.47 -4.79
N HIS A 231 4.80 10.00 -3.61
CA HIS A 231 4.25 11.26 -3.12
C HIS A 231 5.03 12.45 -3.72
N HIS A 232 4.53 12.94 -4.84
CA HIS A 232 5.17 14.01 -5.61
C HIS A 232 4.79 15.40 -5.08
N HIS A 233 5.70 16.37 -5.17
CA HIS A 233 5.53 17.74 -4.65
C HIS A 233 5.29 17.80 -3.12
N MET A 234 5.97 16.95 -2.36
CA MET A 234 5.94 16.99 -0.90
C MET A 234 6.39 18.35 -0.35
N SER A 235 7.40 18.94 -0.96
CA SER A 235 7.87 20.30 -0.67
C SER A 235 7.77 21.16 -1.91
N PRO A 236 7.34 22.44 -1.79
CA PRO A 236 7.20 23.33 -2.94
C PRO A 236 8.49 23.49 -3.73
N GLY A 237 8.42 23.27 -5.05
CA GLY A 237 9.54 23.46 -5.96
C GLY A 237 10.59 22.34 -5.95
N VAL A 238 10.29 21.21 -5.31
CA VAL A 238 11.16 20.02 -5.31
C VAL A 238 10.50 18.89 -6.08
N ASP A 239 11.05 18.56 -7.26
CA ASP A 239 10.57 17.51 -8.15
C ASP A 239 11.52 16.31 -8.06
N MET A 240 11.10 15.23 -7.40
CA MET A 240 11.94 14.04 -7.17
C MET A 240 11.52 12.81 -7.99
N LEU A 241 10.40 12.85 -8.70
CA LEU A 241 9.90 11.73 -9.49
C LEU A 241 10.89 11.28 -10.57
N SER A 242 11.60 12.22 -11.18
CA SER A 242 12.61 11.93 -12.20
C SER A 242 13.76 11.06 -11.67
N GLU A 243 14.18 11.30 -10.43
CA GLU A 243 15.22 10.48 -9.77
C GLU A 243 14.69 9.07 -9.45
N CYS A 244 13.47 8.95 -8.95
CA CYS A 244 12.79 7.66 -8.74
C CYS A 244 12.80 6.83 -10.03
N LEU A 245 12.34 7.39 -11.14
CA LEU A 245 12.29 6.70 -12.44
C LEU A 245 13.69 6.36 -12.95
N SER A 246 14.65 7.26 -12.76
CA SER A 246 16.05 7.03 -13.15
C SER A 246 16.68 5.86 -12.42
N ILE A 247 16.43 5.71 -11.10
CA ILE A 247 16.89 4.57 -10.31
C ILE A 247 16.30 3.27 -10.89
N LEU A 248 15.00 3.25 -11.18
CA LEU A 248 14.34 2.07 -11.75
C LEU A 248 14.96 1.67 -13.09
N GLU A 249 15.17 2.64 -14.00
CA GLU A 249 15.76 2.38 -15.31
C GLU A 249 17.20 1.87 -15.24
N GLN A 250 18.03 2.47 -14.39
CA GLN A 250 19.43 2.07 -14.17
C GLN A 250 19.54 0.63 -13.62
N HIS A 251 18.49 0.16 -12.93
CA HIS A 251 18.47 -1.18 -12.37
C HIS A 251 17.62 -2.18 -13.16
N GLY A 252 17.32 -1.86 -14.44
CA GLY A 252 16.68 -2.78 -15.38
C GLY A 252 15.17 -2.97 -15.20
N PHE A 253 14.48 -2.01 -14.58
CA PHE A 253 13.03 -2.02 -14.52
C PHE A 253 12.40 -1.29 -15.71
N GLY A 254 11.27 -1.84 -16.20
CA GLY A 254 10.26 -1.10 -16.93
C GLY A 254 9.18 -0.64 -15.96
N TYR A 255 8.38 0.36 -16.35
CA TYR A 255 7.31 0.84 -15.48
C TYR A 255 6.13 1.38 -16.28
N GLN A 256 4.98 1.45 -15.59
CA GLN A 256 3.77 2.14 -16.02
C GLN A 256 3.35 3.10 -14.93
N LEU A 257 2.88 4.29 -15.32
CA LEU A 257 2.46 5.34 -14.39
C LEU A 257 0.95 5.51 -14.41
N THR A 258 0.37 5.68 -13.23
CA THR A 258 -1.02 6.10 -13.05
C THR A 258 -1.05 7.29 -12.11
N ALA A 259 -1.65 8.39 -12.54
CA ALA A 259 -1.87 9.56 -11.71
C ALA A 259 -3.35 9.95 -11.80
N GLY A 260 -4.00 10.07 -10.64
CA GLY A 260 -5.44 10.31 -10.56
C GLY A 260 -5.87 11.76 -10.79
N GLN A 261 -4.96 12.72 -10.64
CA GLN A 261 -5.28 14.14 -10.70
C GLN A 261 -5.26 14.67 -12.13
N VAL A 262 -6.28 15.44 -12.48
CA VAL A 262 -6.33 16.19 -13.73
C VAL A 262 -5.54 17.51 -13.55
N TYR A 263 -4.60 17.75 -14.46
CA TYR A 263 -3.87 19.02 -14.48
C TYR A 263 -4.81 20.21 -14.73
N THR A 264 -4.72 21.20 -13.87
CA THR A 264 -5.34 22.51 -14.04
C THR A 264 -4.35 23.59 -13.59
N PRO A 265 -4.51 24.87 -14.00
CA PRO A 265 -3.66 25.95 -13.48
C PRO A 265 -3.70 26.07 -11.94
N ILE A 266 -4.78 25.61 -11.30
CA ILE A 266 -4.97 25.62 -9.85
C ILE A 266 -4.17 24.48 -9.18
N THR A 267 -4.05 23.32 -9.84
CA THR A 267 -3.35 22.14 -9.29
C THR A 267 -1.85 22.13 -9.65
N ARG A 268 -1.36 23.17 -10.34
CA ARG A 268 0.05 23.27 -10.71
C ARG A 268 0.96 23.31 -9.49
N GLY A 269 1.88 22.36 -9.40
CA GLY A 269 2.86 22.26 -8.30
C GLY A 269 2.24 21.91 -6.94
N GLN A 270 0.98 21.43 -6.93
CA GLN A 270 0.36 20.87 -5.75
C GLN A 270 0.79 19.41 -5.60
N PHE A 271 0.64 18.91 -4.37
CA PHE A 271 0.82 17.51 -4.02
C PHE A 271 0.07 16.57 -4.98
N GLN A 272 0.72 15.49 -5.38
CA GLN A 272 0.17 14.50 -6.29
C GLN A 272 0.67 13.10 -5.94
N ASP A 273 -0.24 12.14 -5.85
CA ASP A 273 0.09 10.71 -5.78
C ASP A 273 0.29 10.16 -7.18
N VAL A 274 1.43 9.50 -7.39
CA VAL A 274 1.77 8.84 -8.65
C VAL A 274 2.07 7.38 -8.38
N LEU A 275 1.18 6.48 -8.83
CA LEU A 275 1.43 5.04 -8.77
C LEU A 275 2.41 4.64 -9.88
N VAL A 276 3.54 4.08 -9.48
CA VAL A 276 4.58 3.55 -10.36
C VAL A 276 4.57 2.03 -10.27
N HIS A 277 4.02 1.36 -11.27
CA HIS A 277 4.04 -0.10 -11.40
C HIS A 277 5.31 -0.51 -12.13
N ALA A 278 6.31 -0.98 -11.40
CA ALA A 278 7.61 -1.37 -11.95
C ALA A 278 7.78 -2.89 -12.01
N TYR A 279 8.43 -3.37 -13.07
CA TYR A 279 8.65 -4.79 -13.34
C TYR A 279 10.01 -5.02 -14.00
N ARG A 280 10.64 -6.16 -13.76
CA ARG A 280 11.88 -6.57 -14.46
C ARG A 280 11.62 -6.73 -15.95
N LYS A 281 12.52 -6.16 -16.77
CA LYS A 281 12.56 -6.35 -18.24
C LYS A 281 13.12 -7.69 -18.60
#